data_6e470ca450ad0117824183454937fdf9
#
_entry.id   6e470ca450ad0117824183454937fdf9
#
_cell.length_a   1.000
_cell.length_b   1.000
_cell.length_c   1.000
_cell.angle_alpha   90.00
_cell.angle_beta   90.00
_cell.angle_gamma   90.00
#
_symmetry.space_group_name_H-M   'P 1'
#
loop_
_entity.id
_entity.type
_entity.pdbx_description
1 polymer ?
#
loop_
_entity_poly.entity_id
_entity_poly.type
_entity_poly.pdbx_seq_one_letter_code
_entity_poly.pdbx_strand_id
1 'polypeptide(L)'
;MKGPEITQYLNRIKLDDATPNLEDLTKLQENHLENIPFENLDVVVGRKIALGYQHLFNKIITKKRGGYCFELNTLYAKLLKSLGFFPRPVLGRVWLSNPRKMPPRNHLAYLVNLNGKTYLTDVGFGGLITRVPLDINISSPVSDKDGMVRIVPFADHQFMVTTQSEKGWENQYSFENVEVSEEDIYISNYYMSTNPRSHFYEHKFVGKNTKEG
;
A
#
# COMPACT_ATOMS: atom_id res chain seq x y z
N MET A 1 -13.53 11.00 -6.29
CA MET A 1 -12.94 12.35 -6.50
C MET A 1 -13.69 13.06 -7.62
N LYS A 2 -13.70 14.39 -7.63
CA LYS A 2 -14.18 15.20 -8.75
C LYS A 2 -13.05 15.41 -9.76
N GLY A 3 -13.35 15.82 -11.01
CA GLY A 3 -12.32 16.00 -12.03
C GLY A 3 -11.10 16.84 -11.61
N PRO A 4 -11.29 18.05 -11.03
CA PRO A 4 -10.13 18.86 -10.57
C PRO A 4 -9.29 18.19 -9.48
N GLU A 5 -9.89 17.38 -8.61
CA GLU A 5 -9.16 16.64 -7.56
C GLU A 5 -8.34 15.49 -8.14
N ILE A 6 -8.88 14.80 -9.17
CA ILE A 6 -8.14 13.77 -9.91
C ILE A 6 -6.90 14.40 -10.55
N THR A 7 -7.07 15.52 -11.25
CA THR A 7 -5.96 16.25 -11.87
C THR A 7 -4.91 16.68 -10.84
N GLN A 8 -5.32 17.18 -9.66
CA GLN A 8 -4.37 17.55 -8.60
C GLN A 8 -3.59 16.34 -8.06
N TYR A 9 -4.26 15.20 -7.93
CA TYR A 9 -3.59 13.97 -7.48
C TYR A 9 -2.59 13.48 -8.55
N LEU A 10 -3.02 13.37 -9.80
CA LEU A 10 -2.15 12.95 -10.91
C LEU A 10 -0.93 13.87 -11.02
N ASN A 11 -1.12 15.19 -10.98
CA ASN A 11 -0.01 16.16 -10.96
C ASN A 11 0.93 15.94 -9.76
N ARG A 12 0.39 15.57 -8.56
CA ARG A 12 1.20 15.28 -7.37
C ARG A 12 2.14 14.10 -7.59
N ILE A 13 1.72 13.12 -8.39
CA ILE A 13 2.50 11.94 -8.74
C ILE A 13 3.12 12.02 -10.15
N LYS A 14 3.07 13.19 -10.80
CA LYS A 14 3.68 13.49 -12.11
C LYS A 14 3.12 12.65 -13.26
N LEU A 15 1.82 12.45 -13.26
CA LEU A 15 1.06 11.87 -14.39
C LEU A 15 0.04 12.88 -14.90
N ASP A 16 -0.27 12.77 -16.19
CA ASP A 16 -1.27 13.64 -16.85
C ASP A 16 -2.66 12.98 -16.81
N ASP A 17 -2.72 11.69 -17.12
CA ASP A 17 -3.94 10.89 -17.13
C ASP A 17 -3.66 9.41 -16.81
N ALA A 18 -4.72 8.63 -16.61
CA ALA A 18 -4.68 7.16 -16.52
C ALA A 18 -6.07 6.56 -16.77
N THR A 19 -6.08 5.37 -17.35
CA THR A 19 -7.27 4.57 -17.66
C THR A 19 -7.20 3.18 -17.00
N PRO A 20 -8.32 2.45 -16.83
CA PRO A 20 -8.33 1.20 -16.08
C PRO A 20 -7.73 0.03 -16.89
N ASN A 21 -6.40 0.04 -17.02
CA ASN A 21 -5.60 -1.04 -17.61
C ASN A 21 -4.35 -1.31 -16.76
N LEU A 22 -3.62 -2.40 -17.06
CA LEU A 22 -2.46 -2.80 -16.27
C LEU A 22 -1.27 -1.84 -16.42
N GLU A 23 -1.05 -1.30 -17.60
CA GLU A 23 0.04 -0.35 -17.85
C GLU A 23 -0.11 0.90 -17.00
N ASP A 24 -1.33 1.48 -17.00
CA ASP A 24 -1.60 2.68 -16.22
C ASP A 24 -1.68 2.38 -14.72
N LEU A 25 -2.15 1.19 -14.30
CA LEU A 25 -2.07 0.78 -12.89
C LEU A 25 -0.62 0.71 -12.42
N THR A 26 0.29 0.23 -13.28
CA THR A 26 1.74 0.18 -13.01
C THR A 26 2.32 1.60 -12.87
N LYS A 27 2.02 2.48 -13.83
CA LYS A 27 2.46 3.89 -13.76
C LYS A 27 1.93 4.59 -12.52
N LEU A 28 0.68 4.38 -12.16
CA LEU A 28 0.05 4.95 -10.96
C LEU A 28 0.77 4.51 -9.69
N GLN A 29 1.06 3.21 -9.55
CA GLN A 29 1.76 2.67 -8.38
C GLN A 29 3.20 3.17 -8.31
N GLU A 30 3.98 3.04 -9.38
CA GLU A 30 5.38 3.48 -9.45
C GLU A 30 5.51 4.98 -9.14
N ASN A 31 4.73 5.82 -9.84
CA ASN A 31 4.77 7.27 -9.65
C ASN A 31 4.28 7.69 -8.25
N HIS A 32 3.32 6.98 -7.65
CA HIS A 32 2.92 7.26 -6.28
C HIS A 32 4.09 7.01 -5.32
N LEU A 33 4.72 5.85 -5.38
CA LEU A 33 5.86 5.48 -4.53
C LEU A 33 7.03 6.45 -4.68
N GLU A 34 7.32 6.90 -5.91
CA GLU A 34 8.41 7.85 -6.19
C GLU A 34 8.13 9.29 -5.74
N ASN A 35 6.87 9.70 -5.60
CA ASN A 35 6.54 11.11 -5.36
C ASN A 35 5.89 11.40 -4.00
N ILE A 36 5.33 10.38 -3.33
CA ILE A 36 4.68 10.54 -2.03
C ILE A 36 5.43 9.71 -0.99
N PRO A 37 5.99 10.32 0.06
CA PRO A 37 6.75 9.59 1.09
C PRO A 37 5.83 8.76 1.98
N PHE A 38 6.33 7.61 2.44
CA PHE A 38 5.81 6.94 3.60
C PHE A 38 6.25 7.67 4.87
N GLU A 39 5.31 8.01 5.77
CA GLU A 39 5.65 8.60 7.07
C GLU A 39 4.55 8.36 8.11
N ASN A 40 4.95 8.22 9.37
CA ASN A 40 4.05 8.06 10.50
C ASN A 40 4.13 9.20 11.52
N LEU A 41 4.58 10.38 11.11
CA LEU A 41 4.87 11.49 12.03
C LEU A 41 3.66 11.95 12.85
N ASP A 42 2.45 11.90 12.27
CA ASP A 42 1.24 12.25 13.02
C ASP A 42 0.92 11.21 14.12
N VAL A 43 1.24 9.93 13.90
CA VAL A 43 1.12 8.88 14.93
C VAL A 43 2.08 9.16 16.09
N VAL A 44 3.36 9.43 15.77
CA VAL A 44 4.41 9.68 16.78
C VAL A 44 4.10 10.89 17.69
N VAL A 45 3.44 11.91 17.13
CA VAL A 45 3.03 13.09 17.93
C VAL A 45 1.63 12.93 18.55
N GLY A 46 1.07 11.73 18.55
CA GLY A 46 -0.21 11.41 19.20
C GLY A 46 -1.43 11.99 18.50
N ARG A 47 -1.34 12.35 17.21
CA ARG A 47 -2.48 12.83 16.44
C ARG A 47 -3.35 11.66 15.98
N LYS A 48 -4.67 11.82 16.10
CA LYS A 48 -5.63 10.85 15.57
C LYS A 48 -5.51 10.76 14.06
N ILE A 49 -5.34 9.55 13.54
CA ILE A 49 -5.31 9.29 12.10
C ILE A 49 -6.76 9.10 11.60
N ALA A 50 -7.25 10.07 10.85
CA ALA A 50 -8.56 10.02 10.23
C ALA A 50 -8.44 9.60 8.75
N LEU A 51 -9.17 8.54 8.35
CA LEU A 51 -9.16 8.01 6.99
C LEU A 51 -10.21 8.67 6.07
N GLY A 52 -10.89 9.71 6.55
CA GLY A 52 -11.87 10.46 5.76
C GLY A 52 -11.21 11.13 4.55
N TYR A 53 -11.87 11.03 3.40
CA TYR A 53 -11.35 11.49 2.10
C TYR A 53 -10.78 12.91 2.13
N GLN A 54 -11.54 13.89 2.63
CA GLN A 54 -11.11 15.29 2.65
C GLN A 54 -9.85 15.51 3.51
N HIS A 55 -9.74 14.77 4.63
CA HIS A 55 -8.57 14.84 5.50
C HIS A 55 -7.32 14.31 4.78
N LEU A 56 -7.44 13.12 4.18
CA LEU A 56 -6.34 12.49 3.45
C LEU A 56 -5.91 13.33 2.24
N PHE A 57 -6.87 13.81 1.46
CA PHE A 57 -6.59 14.65 0.30
C PHE A 57 -5.85 15.94 0.70
N ASN A 58 -6.34 16.63 1.73
CA ASN A 58 -5.68 17.84 2.22
C ASN A 58 -4.26 17.55 2.73
N LYS A 59 -4.05 16.46 3.50
CA LYS A 59 -2.73 16.11 4.02
C LYS A 59 -1.75 15.74 2.88
N ILE A 60 -2.12 14.78 2.04
CA ILE A 60 -1.21 14.14 1.10
C ILE A 60 -1.07 14.95 -0.19
N ILE A 61 -2.17 15.47 -0.72
CA ILE A 61 -2.14 16.17 -2.00
C ILE A 61 -1.91 17.67 -1.82
N THR A 62 -2.76 18.34 -1.04
CA THR A 62 -2.70 19.80 -0.90
C THR A 62 -1.46 20.25 -0.12
N LYS A 63 -1.21 19.66 1.06
CA LYS A 63 -0.06 19.97 1.91
C LYS A 63 1.21 19.23 1.52
N LYS A 64 1.15 18.37 0.51
CA LYS A 64 2.28 17.60 -0.03
C LYS A 64 3.02 16.76 1.02
N ARG A 65 2.35 16.35 2.08
CA ARG A 65 2.88 15.41 3.06
C ARG A 65 2.79 13.96 2.54
N GLY A 66 3.26 13.02 3.33
CA GLY A 66 3.03 11.60 3.16
C GLY A 66 1.97 11.08 4.13
N GLY A 67 2.06 9.80 4.41
CA GLY A 67 1.24 9.07 5.37
C GLY A 67 1.74 7.64 5.51
N TYR A 68 1.12 6.85 6.38
CA TYR A 68 1.44 5.44 6.49
C TYR A 68 0.41 4.57 5.70
N CYS A 69 0.53 3.25 5.76
CA CYS A 69 -0.22 2.34 4.88
C CYS A 69 -1.72 2.61 4.79
N PHE A 70 -2.40 2.84 5.92
CA PHE A 70 -3.84 3.10 5.92
C PHE A 70 -4.20 4.43 5.25
N GLU A 71 -3.37 5.45 5.40
CA GLU A 71 -3.62 6.75 4.77
C GLU A 71 -3.34 6.70 3.26
N LEU A 72 -2.16 6.20 2.86
CA LEU A 72 -1.71 6.17 1.48
C LEU A 72 -2.61 5.27 0.63
N ASN A 73 -2.81 4.02 1.05
CA ASN A 73 -3.61 3.06 0.29
C ASN A 73 -5.10 3.43 0.26
N THR A 74 -5.66 4.01 1.34
CA THR A 74 -7.05 4.48 1.31
C THR A 74 -7.24 5.61 0.30
N LEU A 75 -6.34 6.60 0.26
CA LEU A 75 -6.46 7.69 -0.71
C LEU A 75 -6.20 7.21 -2.15
N TYR A 76 -5.24 6.31 -2.33
CA TYR A 76 -4.93 5.69 -3.62
C TYR A 76 -6.13 4.91 -4.18
N ALA A 77 -6.80 4.11 -3.35
CA ALA A 77 -8.01 3.40 -3.76
C ALA A 77 -9.15 4.35 -4.19
N LYS A 78 -9.26 5.53 -3.58
CA LYS A 78 -10.22 6.57 -4.02
C LYS A 78 -9.86 7.14 -5.39
N LEU A 79 -8.57 7.32 -5.70
CA LEU A 79 -8.11 7.69 -7.04
C LEU A 79 -8.45 6.58 -8.03
N LEU A 80 -8.03 5.35 -7.77
CA LEU A 80 -8.31 4.20 -8.63
C LEU A 80 -9.79 4.08 -8.96
N LYS A 81 -10.68 4.19 -7.95
CA LYS A 81 -12.13 4.16 -8.14
C LYS A 81 -12.62 5.28 -9.05
N SER A 82 -12.03 6.47 -8.94
CA SER A 82 -12.40 7.64 -9.75
C SER A 82 -11.92 7.54 -11.21
N LEU A 83 -10.90 6.72 -11.45
CA LEU A 83 -10.37 6.41 -12.79
C LEU A 83 -11.04 5.18 -13.43
N GLY A 84 -12.04 4.57 -12.77
CA GLY A 84 -12.79 3.42 -13.30
C GLY A 84 -12.20 2.05 -12.95
N PHE A 85 -11.20 1.96 -12.09
CA PHE A 85 -10.78 0.69 -11.50
C PHE A 85 -11.74 0.24 -10.38
N PHE A 86 -11.72 -1.04 -10.04
CA PHE A 86 -12.52 -1.62 -8.95
C PHE A 86 -11.60 -2.18 -7.84
N PRO A 87 -10.97 -1.30 -7.03
CA PRO A 87 -10.10 -1.74 -5.95
C PRO A 87 -10.92 -2.36 -4.80
N ARG A 88 -10.48 -3.53 -4.34
CA ARG A 88 -11.03 -4.25 -3.18
C ARG A 88 -9.94 -4.33 -2.09
N PRO A 89 -10.24 -3.92 -0.84
CA PRO A 89 -9.24 -3.92 0.23
C PRO A 89 -8.85 -5.34 0.65
N VAL A 90 -7.61 -5.49 1.08
CA VAL A 90 -7.09 -6.65 1.83
C VAL A 90 -6.30 -6.16 3.03
N LEU A 91 -6.41 -6.89 4.14
CA LEU A 91 -5.61 -6.64 5.33
C LEU A 91 -4.49 -7.67 5.44
N GLY A 92 -3.27 -7.16 5.49
CA GLY A 92 -2.06 -7.95 5.57
C GLY A 92 -1.50 -8.05 6.99
N ARG A 93 -0.66 -9.09 7.20
CA ARG A 93 0.14 -9.34 8.39
C ARG A 93 1.60 -9.16 8.03
N VAL A 94 2.28 -8.20 8.63
CA VAL A 94 3.69 -7.90 8.35
C VAL A 94 4.59 -8.91 9.07
N TRP A 95 5.49 -9.57 8.31
CA TRP A 95 6.41 -10.62 8.79
C TRP A 95 7.86 -10.17 8.87
N LEU A 96 8.12 -8.89 8.76
CA LEU A 96 9.47 -8.33 8.91
C LEU A 96 10.08 -8.75 10.26
N SER A 97 11.39 -9.04 10.27
CA SER A 97 12.12 -9.51 11.44
C SER A 97 11.68 -10.88 11.98
N ASN A 98 10.96 -11.65 11.17
CA ASN A 98 10.61 -13.05 11.44
C ASN A 98 9.94 -13.27 12.83
N PRO A 99 8.77 -12.66 13.07
CA PRO A 99 8.14 -12.67 14.38
C PRO A 99 7.82 -14.10 14.83
N ARG A 100 8.08 -14.43 16.11
CA ARG A 100 7.80 -15.76 16.68
C ARG A 100 6.31 -16.11 16.80
N LYS A 101 5.44 -15.10 16.72
CA LYS A 101 3.98 -15.22 16.82
C LYS A 101 3.35 -14.61 15.58
N MET A 102 2.16 -15.13 15.21
CA MET A 102 1.38 -14.57 14.11
C MET A 102 1.15 -13.07 14.36
N PRO A 103 1.57 -12.19 13.43
CA PRO A 103 1.32 -10.75 13.54
C PRO A 103 -0.17 -10.41 13.43
N PRO A 104 -0.62 -9.29 14.00
CA PRO A 104 -1.96 -8.80 13.73
C PRO A 104 -2.14 -8.40 12.25
N ARG A 105 -3.37 -8.23 11.80
CA ARG A 105 -3.66 -7.60 10.50
C ARG A 105 -3.36 -6.10 10.62
N ASN A 106 -2.16 -5.70 10.24
CA ASN A 106 -1.57 -4.39 10.52
C ASN A 106 -1.14 -3.61 9.27
N HIS A 107 -1.50 -4.12 8.09
CA HIS A 107 -1.19 -3.50 6.81
C HIS A 107 -2.43 -3.52 5.90
N LEU A 108 -2.68 -2.42 5.18
CA LEU A 108 -3.74 -2.29 4.19
C LEU A 108 -3.14 -2.24 2.80
N ALA A 109 -3.63 -3.08 1.90
CA ALA A 109 -3.34 -3.05 0.46
C ALA A 109 -4.64 -3.28 -0.33
N TYR A 110 -4.57 -3.28 -1.66
CA TYR A 110 -5.75 -3.46 -2.51
C TYR A 110 -5.53 -4.49 -3.60
N LEU A 111 -6.60 -5.20 -3.96
CA LEU A 111 -6.67 -6.05 -5.14
C LEU A 111 -7.49 -5.34 -6.22
N VAL A 112 -7.03 -5.43 -7.46
CA VAL A 112 -7.71 -4.88 -8.65
C VAL A 112 -7.89 -5.98 -9.67
N ASN A 113 -9.12 -6.18 -10.16
CA ASN A 113 -9.41 -7.11 -11.24
C ASN A 113 -9.29 -6.41 -12.59
N LEU A 114 -8.46 -6.94 -13.47
CA LEU A 114 -8.29 -6.47 -14.84
C LEU A 114 -8.22 -7.66 -15.81
N ASN A 115 -9.11 -7.68 -16.79
CA ASN A 115 -9.12 -8.70 -17.85
C ASN A 115 -9.08 -10.16 -17.31
N GLY A 116 -9.84 -10.45 -16.26
CA GLY A 116 -9.92 -11.77 -15.64
C GLY A 116 -8.74 -12.16 -14.74
N LYS A 117 -7.78 -11.27 -14.52
CA LYS A 117 -6.67 -11.42 -13.58
C LYS A 117 -6.84 -10.52 -12.37
N THR A 118 -6.29 -10.95 -11.24
CA THR A 118 -6.33 -10.20 -9.98
C THR A 118 -4.93 -9.74 -9.61
N TYR A 119 -4.76 -8.44 -9.48
CA TYR A 119 -3.47 -7.80 -9.17
C TYR A 119 -3.48 -7.21 -7.77
N LEU A 120 -2.45 -7.53 -6.99
CA LEU A 120 -2.13 -6.81 -5.76
C LEU A 120 -1.48 -5.47 -6.13
N THR A 121 -2.01 -4.37 -5.62
CA THR A 121 -1.46 -3.02 -5.73
C THR A 121 -1.30 -2.40 -4.35
N ASP A 122 -0.13 -1.84 -4.09
CA ASP A 122 0.24 -1.33 -2.77
C ASP A 122 1.20 -0.13 -2.91
N VAL A 123 0.82 0.99 -2.33
CA VAL A 123 1.60 2.23 -2.34
C VAL A 123 2.01 2.66 -0.93
N GLY A 124 1.81 1.80 0.07
CA GLY A 124 1.94 2.20 1.48
C GLY A 124 2.65 1.19 2.38
N PHE A 125 3.44 0.26 1.86
CA PHE A 125 4.12 -0.72 2.72
C PHE A 125 5.22 -0.09 3.58
N GLY A 126 5.91 0.92 3.06
CA GLY A 126 6.97 1.64 3.79
C GLY A 126 8.30 0.90 3.91
N GLY A 127 8.41 -0.27 3.28
CA GLY A 127 9.61 -1.08 3.15
C GLY A 127 9.90 -1.40 1.68
N LEU A 128 10.83 -2.34 1.46
CA LEU A 128 11.10 -2.84 0.11
C LEU A 128 9.92 -3.67 -0.37
N ILE A 129 9.23 -3.16 -1.39
CA ILE A 129 8.15 -3.84 -2.09
C ILE A 129 8.22 -3.46 -3.56
N THR A 130 7.64 -4.30 -4.42
CA THR A 130 7.59 -4.01 -5.85
C THR A 130 6.90 -2.69 -6.16
N ARG A 131 7.44 -2.00 -7.14
CA ARG A 131 6.83 -0.80 -7.71
C ARG A 131 5.73 -1.10 -8.71
N VAL A 132 5.58 -2.38 -9.09
CA VAL A 132 4.59 -2.82 -10.06
C VAL A 132 3.53 -3.70 -9.41
N PRO A 133 2.28 -3.69 -9.91
CA PRO A 133 1.24 -4.59 -9.44
C PRO A 133 1.61 -6.06 -9.70
N LEU A 134 1.29 -6.94 -8.76
CA LEU A 134 1.59 -8.37 -8.83
C LEU A 134 0.32 -9.19 -9.10
N ASP A 135 0.32 -10.02 -10.15
CA ASP A 135 -0.73 -11.01 -10.36
C ASP A 135 -0.67 -12.06 -9.23
N ILE A 136 -1.73 -12.18 -8.42
CA ILE A 136 -1.75 -13.08 -7.26
C ILE A 136 -1.73 -14.58 -7.62
N ASN A 137 -2.00 -14.91 -8.88
CA ASN A 137 -2.01 -16.28 -9.38
C ASN A 137 -0.68 -16.70 -10.03
N ILE A 138 0.29 -15.79 -10.12
CA ILE A 138 1.59 -16.04 -10.75
C ILE A 138 2.68 -15.93 -9.68
N SER A 139 3.31 -17.08 -9.36
CA SER A 139 4.40 -17.13 -8.38
C SER A 139 5.79 -16.86 -8.97
N SER A 140 5.90 -16.66 -10.28
CA SER A 140 7.17 -16.27 -10.91
C SER A 140 7.63 -14.90 -10.40
N PRO A 141 8.92 -14.76 -10.08
CA PRO A 141 9.45 -13.48 -9.62
C PRO A 141 9.30 -12.39 -10.68
N VAL A 142 9.00 -11.19 -10.21
CA VAL A 142 9.01 -9.96 -11.00
C VAL A 142 10.21 -9.13 -10.54
N SER A 143 10.96 -8.59 -11.51
CA SER A 143 12.07 -7.67 -11.24
C SER A 143 11.64 -6.24 -11.48
N ASP A 144 12.00 -5.35 -10.57
CA ASP A 144 11.92 -3.90 -10.75
C ASP A 144 13.21 -3.23 -10.26
N LYS A 145 13.18 -1.91 -10.07
CA LYS A 145 14.36 -1.13 -9.63
C LYS A 145 14.82 -1.46 -8.20
N ASP A 146 13.93 -1.98 -7.38
CA ASP A 146 14.21 -2.30 -5.96
C ASP A 146 14.60 -3.78 -5.76
N GLY A 147 14.57 -4.59 -6.81
CA GLY A 147 15.00 -6.00 -6.79
C GLY A 147 13.92 -6.97 -7.27
N MET A 148 13.99 -8.20 -6.73
CA MET A 148 13.08 -9.28 -7.11
C MET A 148 11.99 -9.45 -6.06
N VAL A 149 10.74 -9.53 -6.50
CA VAL A 149 9.59 -9.78 -5.64
C VAL A 149 8.67 -10.84 -6.25
N ARG A 150 7.96 -11.58 -5.43
CA ARG A 150 6.93 -12.52 -5.87
C ARG A 150 5.84 -12.66 -4.82
N ILE A 151 4.68 -13.20 -5.27
CA ILE A 151 3.63 -13.68 -4.39
C ILE A 151 3.64 -15.23 -4.45
N VAL A 152 3.57 -15.87 -3.30
CA VAL A 152 3.46 -17.33 -3.23
C VAL A 152 2.27 -17.73 -2.35
N PRO A 153 1.60 -18.87 -2.61
CA PRO A 153 0.64 -19.44 -1.69
C PRO A 153 1.30 -19.67 -0.31
N PHE A 154 0.60 -19.32 0.77
CA PHE A 154 1.13 -19.43 2.12
C PHE A 154 0.32 -20.38 3.00
N ALA A 155 -1.01 -20.30 2.93
CA ALA A 155 -1.98 -21.20 3.54
C ALA A 155 -3.29 -21.13 2.75
N ASP A 156 -4.33 -21.80 3.18
CA ASP A 156 -5.64 -21.74 2.52
C ASP A 156 -6.12 -20.30 2.40
N HIS A 157 -6.39 -19.88 1.16
CA HIS A 157 -6.76 -18.51 0.80
C HIS A 157 -5.79 -17.40 1.21
N GLN A 158 -4.55 -17.77 1.62
CA GLN A 158 -3.51 -16.83 2.04
C GLN A 158 -2.37 -16.79 1.03
N PHE A 159 -1.83 -15.60 0.85
CA PHE A 159 -0.72 -15.29 -0.03
C PHE A 159 0.39 -14.61 0.76
N MET A 160 1.64 -14.90 0.44
CA MET A 160 2.82 -14.26 1.01
C MET A 160 3.55 -13.46 -0.06
N VAL A 161 3.75 -12.18 0.18
CA VAL A 161 4.66 -11.34 -0.60
C VAL A 161 6.07 -11.53 -0.05
N THR A 162 7.01 -11.87 -0.94
CA THR A 162 8.41 -12.08 -0.57
C THR A 162 9.33 -11.28 -1.49
N THR A 163 10.41 -10.75 -0.94
CA THR A 163 11.48 -10.07 -1.67
C THR A 163 12.76 -10.89 -1.61
N GLN A 164 13.59 -10.78 -2.64
CA GLN A 164 14.89 -11.44 -2.66
C GLN A 164 15.97 -10.53 -2.05
N SER A 165 16.71 -11.07 -1.11
CA SER A 165 17.92 -10.47 -0.54
C SER A 165 19.14 -11.37 -0.78
N GLU A 166 20.31 -10.96 -0.32
CA GLU A 166 21.53 -11.81 -0.31
C GLU A 166 21.35 -13.10 0.51
N LYS A 167 20.43 -13.10 1.47
CA LYS A 167 20.11 -14.25 2.34
C LYS A 167 19.04 -15.18 1.73
N GLY A 168 18.52 -14.86 0.55
CA GLY A 168 17.45 -15.58 -0.12
C GLY A 168 16.11 -14.83 -0.06
N TRP A 169 14.99 -15.58 -0.13
CA TRP A 169 13.66 -14.99 -0.11
C TRP A 169 13.21 -14.67 1.31
N GLU A 170 12.86 -13.41 1.56
CA GLU A 170 12.41 -12.89 2.85
C GLU A 170 10.93 -12.52 2.80
N ASN A 171 10.18 -12.96 3.81
CA ASN A 171 8.76 -12.65 3.93
C ASN A 171 8.56 -11.17 4.27
N GLN A 172 7.69 -10.50 3.52
CA GLN A 172 7.30 -9.11 3.75
C GLN A 172 5.97 -9.06 4.50
N TYR A 173 4.91 -9.43 3.83
CA TYR A 173 3.59 -9.58 4.47
C TYR A 173 2.75 -10.66 3.80
N SER A 174 1.88 -11.29 4.58
CA SER A 174 0.83 -12.15 4.05
C SER A 174 -0.50 -11.43 4.05
N PHE A 175 -1.39 -11.81 3.15
CA PHE A 175 -2.77 -11.32 3.11
C PHE A 175 -3.73 -12.45 2.76
N GLU A 176 -4.99 -12.27 3.11
CA GLU A 176 -6.07 -13.18 2.79
C GLU A 176 -6.92 -12.57 1.67
N ASN A 177 -7.30 -13.40 0.68
CA ASN A 177 -8.21 -12.97 -0.38
C ASN A 177 -9.67 -13.14 0.08
N VAL A 178 -10.05 -12.41 1.11
CA VAL A 178 -11.39 -12.41 1.73
C VAL A 178 -11.97 -10.99 1.74
N GLU A 179 -13.26 -10.88 1.99
CA GLU A 179 -13.92 -9.60 2.16
C GLU A 179 -13.40 -8.88 3.41
N VAL A 180 -13.17 -7.58 3.28
CA VAL A 180 -12.72 -6.66 4.34
C VAL A 180 -13.67 -5.48 4.37
N SER A 181 -14.31 -5.24 5.53
CA SER A 181 -15.21 -4.12 5.75
C SER A 181 -14.46 -2.81 6.05
N GLU A 182 -15.17 -1.69 5.99
CA GLU A 182 -14.63 -0.39 6.43
C GLU A 182 -14.32 -0.40 7.93
N GLU A 183 -15.09 -1.15 8.73
CA GLU A 183 -14.90 -1.33 10.17
C GLU A 183 -13.62 -2.09 10.48
N ASP A 184 -13.29 -3.14 9.71
CA ASP A 184 -12.02 -3.88 9.86
C ASP A 184 -10.81 -2.96 9.62
N ILE A 185 -10.91 -2.11 8.60
CA ILE A 185 -9.87 -1.11 8.31
C ILE A 185 -9.78 -0.09 9.45
N TYR A 186 -10.92 0.38 9.96
CA TYR A 186 -10.95 1.33 11.07
C TYR A 186 -10.31 0.75 12.34
N ILE A 187 -10.66 -0.49 12.72
CA ILE A 187 -10.11 -1.18 13.90
C ILE A 187 -8.60 -1.34 13.75
N SER A 188 -8.15 -1.80 12.59
CA SER A 188 -6.71 -1.99 12.31
C SER A 188 -5.96 -0.66 12.35
N ASN A 189 -6.48 0.40 11.72
CA ASN A 189 -5.93 1.75 11.76
C ASN A 189 -5.88 2.29 13.19
N TYR A 190 -6.95 2.12 13.97
CA TYR A 190 -7.00 2.56 15.37
C TYR A 190 -5.92 1.87 16.20
N TYR A 191 -5.80 0.53 16.10
CA TYR A 191 -4.75 -0.22 16.78
C TYR A 191 -3.36 0.28 16.40
N MET A 192 -3.09 0.44 15.10
CA MET A 192 -1.75 0.81 14.62
C MET A 192 -1.36 2.24 14.99
N SER A 193 -2.32 3.16 15.10
CA SER A 193 -2.06 4.57 15.40
C SER A 193 -2.12 4.94 16.87
N THR A 194 -2.68 4.08 17.75
CA THR A 194 -2.91 4.46 19.16
C THR A 194 -2.38 3.45 20.18
N ASN A 195 -2.16 2.18 19.78
CA ASN A 195 -1.75 1.17 20.73
C ASN A 195 -0.24 1.27 21.01
N PRO A 196 0.21 1.33 22.29
CA PRO A 196 1.63 1.34 22.64
C PRO A 196 2.44 0.13 22.15
N ARG A 197 1.77 -1.00 21.83
CA ARG A 197 2.42 -2.18 21.24
C ARG A 197 2.57 -2.07 19.72
N SER A 198 2.05 -1.01 19.11
CA SER A 198 2.23 -0.77 17.68
C SER A 198 3.64 -0.27 17.41
N HIS A 199 4.27 -0.86 16.43
CA HIS A 199 5.60 -0.43 15.98
C HIS A 199 5.66 1.05 15.54
N PHE A 200 4.54 1.58 15.03
CA PHE A 200 4.45 2.98 14.61
C PHE A 200 4.24 3.95 15.78
N TYR A 201 3.85 3.48 16.96
CA TYR A 201 3.68 4.32 18.13
C TYR A 201 5.03 4.73 18.74
N GLU A 202 5.99 3.81 18.75
CA GLU A 202 7.29 4.02 19.39
C GLU A 202 8.36 4.57 18.43
N HIS A 203 8.28 4.25 17.13
CA HIS A 203 9.33 4.54 16.18
C HIS A 203 8.89 5.49 15.07
N LYS A 204 9.80 6.39 14.69
CA LYS A 204 9.63 7.30 13.55
C LYS A 204 10.07 6.62 12.28
N PHE A 205 9.19 6.61 11.29
CA PHE A 205 9.49 6.13 9.95
C PHE A 205 9.25 7.24 8.94
N VAL A 206 10.24 7.52 8.14
CA VAL A 206 10.14 8.41 6.98
C VAL A 206 10.98 7.82 5.87
N GLY A 207 10.37 7.52 4.76
CA GLY A 207 11.04 6.96 3.59
C GLY A 207 10.32 7.34 2.31
N LYS A 208 11.04 7.30 1.22
CA LYS A 208 10.49 7.53 -0.12
C LYS A 208 11.34 6.78 -1.13
N ASN A 209 10.70 6.06 -2.03
CA ASN A 209 11.40 5.45 -3.15
C ASN A 209 11.95 6.54 -4.07
N THR A 210 13.16 6.36 -4.56
CA THR A 210 13.75 7.26 -5.55
C THR A 210 13.74 6.63 -6.94
N LYS A 211 14.07 7.40 -7.99
CA LYS A 211 14.16 6.84 -9.35
C LYS A 211 15.27 5.81 -9.52
N GLU A 212 16.22 5.82 -8.64
CA GLU A 212 17.43 4.99 -8.70
C GLU A 212 17.37 3.76 -7.75
N GLY A 213 16.34 3.67 -6.90
CA GLY A 213 16.15 2.62 -5.88
C GLY A 213 16.11 3.18 -4.47
#